data_b4c1dc4cd25e8557e88e7157827080b0
#
_entry.id   b4c1dc4cd25e8557e88e7157827080b0
#
_cell.length_a   1.000
_cell.length_b   1.000
_cell.length_c   1.000
_cell.angle_alpha   90.00
_cell.angle_beta   90.00
_cell.angle_gamma   90.00
#
_symmetry.space_group_name_H-M   'P 1'
#
loop_
_entity.id
_entity.type
_entity.pdbx_description
1 polymer ?
#
loop_
_entity_poly.entity_id
_entity_poly.type
_entity_poly.pdbx_seq_one_letter_code
_entity_poly.pdbx_strand_id
1 'polypeptide(L)'
;MALHFSKEEFSNRKRNVLKSMKEQNLNALLMFKQESMYWLTGYDTFGFVFFQSLILRDDGEIILLTRAPDLRQAQNTSNIKNIKIWEDKEGSSPSDILKNILIDLDLKGKNIGIEYDSYGLTGRNTLKLNSSLKDFGNLDDKSELISHLRVIK
;
A
#
# COMPACT_ATOMS: atom_id res chain seq x y z
N MET A 1 13.27 -17.21 7.59
CA MET A 1 12.59 -15.93 7.84
C MET A 1 11.58 -16.10 8.98
N ALA A 2 11.68 -15.24 9.97
CA ALA A 2 10.75 -15.26 11.12
C ALA A 2 9.74 -14.10 10.98
N LEU A 3 8.46 -14.43 10.95
CA LEU A 3 7.39 -13.45 11.04
C LEU A 3 7.05 -13.24 12.52
N HIS A 4 6.72 -12.01 12.90
CA HIS A 4 6.38 -11.66 14.28
C HIS A 4 5.00 -12.19 14.69
N PHE A 5 4.16 -12.50 13.71
CA PHE A 5 2.80 -12.99 13.94
C PHE A 5 2.58 -14.25 13.12
N SER A 6 1.61 -15.07 13.53
CA SER A 6 1.27 -16.30 12.81
C SER A 6 0.61 -16.00 11.47
N LYS A 7 0.65 -16.99 10.57
CA LYS A 7 -0.06 -16.91 9.28
C LYS A 7 -1.56 -16.71 9.47
N GLU A 8 -2.12 -17.37 10.48
CA GLU A 8 -3.54 -17.23 10.81
C GLU A 8 -3.89 -15.80 11.22
N GLU A 9 -3.04 -15.17 12.04
CA GLU A 9 -3.25 -13.79 12.46
C GLU A 9 -3.23 -12.83 11.27
N PHE A 10 -2.25 -12.98 10.38
CA PHE A 10 -2.18 -12.16 9.16
C PHE A 10 -3.40 -12.39 8.25
N SER A 11 -3.84 -13.63 8.11
CA SER A 11 -5.04 -13.95 7.31
C SER A 11 -6.29 -13.29 7.89
N ASN A 12 -6.43 -13.30 9.22
CA ASN A 12 -7.56 -12.66 9.91
C ASN A 12 -7.54 -11.15 9.71
N ARG A 13 -6.38 -10.52 9.84
CA ARG A 13 -6.22 -9.08 9.63
C ARG A 13 -6.60 -8.70 8.20
N LYS A 14 -6.10 -9.42 7.22
CA LYS A 14 -6.40 -9.21 5.81
C LYS A 14 -7.90 -9.33 5.54
N ARG A 15 -8.53 -10.36 6.08
CA ARG A 15 -9.98 -10.57 5.94
C ARG A 15 -10.77 -9.40 6.49
N ASN A 16 -10.37 -8.88 7.66
CA ASN A 16 -11.03 -7.73 8.27
C ASN A 16 -10.88 -6.46 7.44
N VAL A 17 -9.72 -6.25 6.83
CA VAL A 17 -9.49 -5.11 5.93
C VAL A 17 -10.38 -5.23 4.69
N LEU A 18 -10.41 -6.39 4.07
CA LEU A 18 -11.23 -6.64 2.86
C LEU A 18 -12.72 -6.45 3.16
N LYS A 19 -13.17 -6.88 4.33
CA LYS A 19 -14.55 -6.66 4.77
C LYS A 19 -14.86 -5.17 4.91
N SER A 20 -13.99 -4.42 5.56
CA SER A 20 -14.14 -2.97 5.73
C SER A 20 -14.13 -2.24 4.38
N MET A 21 -13.26 -2.66 3.46
CA MET A 21 -13.22 -2.11 2.11
C MET A 21 -14.55 -2.32 1.39
N LYS A 22 -15.11 -3.53 1.49
CA LYS A 22 -16.40 -3.86 0.86
C LYS A 22 -17.52 -3.00 1.43
N GLU A 23 -17.56 -2.82 2.75
CA GLU A 23 -18.56 -1.99 3.42
C GLU A 23 -18.48 -0.53 2.98
N GLN A 24 -17.29 -0.06 2.59
CA GLN A 24 -17.03 1.31 2.16
C GLN A 24 -16.98 1.45 0.63
N ASN A 25 -17.32 0.40 -0.12
CA ASN A 25 -17.32 0.38 -1.58
C ASN A 25 -15.94 0.68 -2.19
N LEU A 26 -14.87 0.22 -1.55
CA LEU A 26 -13.51 0.38 -2.07
C LEU A 26 -13.10 -0.83 -2.89
N ASN A 27 -12.52 -0.57 -4.05
CA ASN A 27 -11.96 -1.61 -4.92
C ASN A 27 -10.47 -1.84 -4.65
N ALA A 28 -9.79 -0.85 -4.08
CA ALA A 28 -8.40 -0.95 -3.68
C ALA A 28 -8.10 -0.01 -2.51
N LEU A 29 -7.06 -0.35 -1.75
CA LEU A 29 -6.50 0.50 -0.70
C LEU A 29 -5.01 0.65 -0.96
N LEU A 30 -4.55 1.91 -1.06
CA LEU A 30 -3.14 2.23 -1.17
C LEU A 30 -2.62 2.64 0.20
N MET A 31 -1.77 1.82 0.78
CA MET A 31 -1.19 2.07 2.09
C MET A 31 0.16 2.76 1.93
N PHE A 32 0.37 3.81 2.71
CA PHE A 32 1.64 4.54 2.78
C PHE A 32 2.18 4.57 4.19
N LYS A 33 1.37 4.22 5.19
CA LYS A 33 1.81 4.15 6.58
C LYS A 33 2.62 2.89 6.82
N GLN A 34 3.82 3.05 7.36
CA GLN A 34 4.68 1.91 7.70
C GLN A 34 3.98 0.96 8.68
N GLU A 35 3.29 1.50 9.67
CA GLU A 35 2.56 0.70 10.65
C GLU A 35 1.42 -0.11 10.03
N SER A 36 0.77 0.40 8.98
CA SER A 36 -0.26 -0.35 8.26
C SER A 36 0.35 -1.54 7.50
N MET A 37 1.47 -1.29 6.83
CA MET A 37 2.19 -2.34 6.09
C MET A 37 2.68 -3.43 7.02
N TYR A 38 3.26 -3.04 8.16
CA TYR A 38 3.76 -3.99 9.16
C TYR A 38 2.63 -4.82 9.75
N TRP A 39 1.55 -4.16 10.15
CA TRP A 39 0.40 -4.85 10.75
C TRP A 39 -0.23 -5.87 9.80
N LEU A 40 -0.35 -5.51 8.52
CA LEU A 40 -1.01 -6.36 7.53
C LEU A 40 -0.12 -7.48 6.98
N THR A 41 1.19 -7.23 6.82
CA THR A 41 2.08 -8.14 6.10
C THR A 41 3.36 -8.52 6.84
N GLY A 42 3.70 -7.80 7.91
CA GLY A 42 4.98 -7.96 8.60
C GLY A 42 6.10 -7.12 8.01
N TYR A 43 5.86 -6.43 6.89
CA TYR A 43 6.90 -5.62 6.23
C TYR A 43 7.43 -4.56 7.17
N ASP A 44 8.72 -4.67 7.49
CA ASP A 44 9.42 -3.78 8.41
C ASP A 44 10.65 -3.19 7.71
N THR A 45 10.74 -1.88 7.67
CA THR A 45 11.81 -1.18 6.96
C THR A 45 12.02 0.23 7.52
N PHE A 46 13.22 0.74 7.32
CA PHE A 46 13.53 2.15 7.52
C PHE A 46 13.25 2.98 6.25
N GLY A 47 12.82 2.35 5.15
CA GLY A 47 12.54 3.00 3.88
C GLY A 47 11.29 3.87 3.86
N PHE A 48 10.58 4.00 4.99
CA PHE A 48 9.33 4.79 5.06
C PHE A 48 9.54 6.28 4.74
N VAL A 49 10.77 6.77 4.76
CA VAL A 49 11.08 8.16 4.38
C VAL A 49 11.09 8.36 2.86
N PHE A 50 11.04 7.29 2.10
CA PHE A 50 11.00 7.34 0.65
C PHE A 50 9.64 6.88 0.16
N PHE A 51 9.32 7.18 -1.10
CA PHE A 51 8.05 6.77 -1.67
C PHE A 51 7.97 5.24 -1.73
N GLN A 52 6.98 4.69 -1.07
CA GLN A 52 6.62 3.28 -1.18
C GLN A 52 5.13 3.12 -0.92
N SER A 53 4.51 2.13 -1.53
CA SER A 53 3.09 1.89 -1.36
C SER A 53 2.79 0.40 -1.35
N LEU A 54 1.95 -0.01 -0.41
CA LEU A 54 1.37 -1.35 -0.39
C LEU A 54 -0.05 -1.25 -0.95
N ILE A 55 -0.31 -2.00 -2.01
CA ILE A 55 -1.59 -1.99 -2.71
C ILE A 55 -2.34 -3.26 -2.35
N LEU A 56 -3.55 -3.11 -1.83
CA LEU A 56 -4.47 -4.22 -1.58
C LEU A 56 -5.69 -4.05 -2.48
N ARG A 57 -5.90 -4.99 -3.40
CA ARG A 57 -7.10 -5.02 -4.24
C ARG A 57 -8.21 -5.80 -3.51
N ASP A 58 -9.44 -5.53 -3.86
CA ASP A 58 -10.63 -6.08 -3.18
C ASP A 58 -10.76 -7.61 -3.27
N ASP A 59 -10.02 -8.26 -4.18
CA ASP A 59 -9.95 -9.73 -4.26
C ASP A 59 -8.84 -10.33 -3.38
N GLY A 60 -8.09 -9.50 -2.67
CA GLY A 60 -7.01 -9.93 -1.78
C GLY A 60 -5.62 -9.90 -2.39
N GLU A 61 -5.47 -9.52 -3.66
CA GLU A 61 -4.14 -9.36 -4.28
C GLU A 61 -3.37 -8.24 -3.58
N ILE A 62 -2.11 -8.51 -3.22
CA ILE A 62 -1.22 -7.54 -2.58
C ILE A 62 0.01 -7.34 -3.43
N ILE A 63 0.36 -6.07 -3.69
CA ILE A 63 1.59 -5.69 -4.38
C ILE A 63 2.28 -4.62 -3.56
N LEU A 64 3.58 -4.77 -3.33
CA LEU A 64 4.41 -3.72 -2.73
C LEU A 64 5.22 -3.04 -3.82
N LEU A 65 5.15 -1.71 -3.87
CA LEU A 65 6.05 -0.88 -4.67
C LEU A 65 7.05 -0.22 -3.74
N THR A 66 8.34 -0.51 -3.89
CA THR A 66 9.38 0.03 -3.03
C THR A 66 10.68 0.22 -3.81
N ARG A 67 11.72 0.77 -3.16
CA ARG A 67 13.03 0.94 -3.77
C ARG A 67 13.84 -0.35 -3.73
N ALA A 68 14.81 -0.48 -4.63
CA ALA A 68 15.71 -1.63 -4.67
C ALA A 68 16.40 -1.93 -3.32
N PRO A 69 16.89 -0.93 -2.56
CA PRO A 69 17.52 -1.21 -1.25
C PRO A 69 16.60 -1.89 -0.25
N ASP A 70 15.28 -1.70 -0.36
CA ASP A 70 14.31 -2.25 0.58
C ASP A 70 13.78 -3.63 0.17
N LEU A 71 14.17 -4.15 -0.99
CA LEU A 71 13.68 -5.44 -1.50
C LEU A 71 14.01 -6.58 -0.55
N ARG A 72 15.26 -6.67 -0.12
CA ARG A 72 15.70 -7.75 0.78
C ARG A 72 14.95 -7.69 2.11
N GLN A 73 14.76 -6.48 2.62
CA GLN A 73 14.02 -6.29 3.87
C GLN A 73 12.57 -6.77 3.72
N ALA A 74 11.93 -6.44 2.62
CA ALA A 74 10.57 -6.91 2.34
C ALA A 74 10.51 -8.43 2.26
N GLN A 75 11.47 -9.06 1.58
CA GLN A 75 11.53 -10.52 1.47
C GLN A 75 11.78 -11.19 2.82
N ASN A 76 12.56 -10.57 3.69
CA ASN A 76 12.95 -11.15 4.98
C ASN A 76 11.94 -10.94 6.09
N THR A 77 11.14 -9.85 6.04
CA THR A 77 10.25 -9.49 7.15
C THR A 77 8.77 -9.69 6.85
N SER A 78 8.40 -9.86 5.58
CA SER A 78 6.98 -9.88 5.20
C SER A 78 6.59 -11.17 4.50
N ASN A 79 5.28 -11.36 4.37
CA ASN A 79 4.67 -12.43 3.59
C ASN A 79 4.31 -11.99 2.16
N ILE A 80 4.79 -10.83 1.72
CA ILE A 80 4.49 -10.27 0.40
C ILE A 80 5.24 -11.05 -0.67
N LYS A 81 4.53 -11.53 -1.69
CA LYS A 81 5.11 -12.29 -2.79
C LYS A 81 5.34 -11.46 -4.05
N ASN A 82 4.54 -10.43 -4.26
CA ASN A 82 4.61 -9.59 -5.46
C ASN A 82 5.18 -8.23 -5.09
N ILE A 83 6.44 -8.02 -5.43
CA ILE A 83 7.19 -6.79 -5.10
C ILE A 83 7.67 -6.16 -6.40
N LYS A 84 7.30 -4.89 -6.61
CA LYS A 84 7.75 -4.07 -7.73
C LYS A 84 8.76 -3.06 -7.23
N ILE A 85 9.78 -2.78 -8.03
CA ILE A 85 10.89 -1.90 -7.66
C ILE A 85 10.87 -0.66 -8.53
N TRP A 86 11.08 0.51 -7.92
CA TRP A 86 11.41 1.72 -8.64
C TRP A 86 12.84 2.13 -8.30
N GLU A 87 13.52 2.74 -9.26
CA GLU A 87 14.90 3.15 -9.09
C GLU A 87 14.96 4.62 -8.66
N ASP A 88 15.73 4.89 -7.61
CA ASP A 88 15.96 6.24 -7.10
C ASP A 88 17.06 6.91 -7.93
N LYS A 89 16.67 7.43 -9.08
CA LYS A 89 17.57 8.09 -10.04
C LYS A 89 16.87 9.29 -10.66
N GLU A 90 17.66 10.18 -11.28
CA GLU A 90 17.12 11.32 -12.00
C GLU A 90 16.13 10.87 -13.08
N GLY A 91 15.01 11.56 -13.17
CA GLY A 91 13.92 11.24 -14.11
C GLY A 91 12.99 10.14 -13.64
N SER A 92 13.24 9.53 -12.49
CA SER A 92 12.34 8.53 -11.93
C SER A 92 11.03 9.15 -11.45
N SER A 93 9.91 8.49 -11.73
CA SER A 93 8.59 8.91 -11.28
C SER A 93 7.86 7.74 -10.64
N PRO A 94 8.08 7.50 -9.33
CA PRO A 94 7.42 6.38 -8.65
C PRO A 94 5.89 6.47 -8.67
N SER A 95 5.32 7.68 -8.68
CA SER A 95 3.86 7.83 -8.78
C SER A 95 3.32 7.35 -10.14
N ASP A 96 4.06 7.54 -11.23
CA ASP A 96 3.68 7.02 -12.54
C ASP A 96 3.83 5.50 -12.61
N ILE A 97 4.85 4.96 -11.95
CA ILE A 97 5.02 3.50 -11.83
C ILE A 97 3.85 2.91 -11.05
N LEU A 98 3.43 3.56 -9.96
CA LEU A 98 2.26 3.16 -9.19
C LEU A 98 1.01 3.15 -10.08
N LYS A 99 0.81 4.19 -10.88
CA LYS A 99 -0.32 4.25 -11.82
C LYS A 99 -0.30 3.05 -12.77
N ASN A 100 0.86 2.70 -13.33
CA ASN A 100 0.99 1.56 -14.22
C ASN A 100 0.61 0.24 -13.52
N ILE A 101 0.98 0.08 -12.26
CA ILE A 101 0.57 -1.08 -11.44
C ILE A 101 -0.95 -1.12 -11.31
N LEU A 102 -1.57 0.04 -11.03
CA LEU A 102 -3.03 0.12 -10.90
C LEU A 102 -3.75 -0.18 -12.21
N ILE A 103 -3.17 0.21 -13.35
CA ILE A 103 -3.69 -0.16 -14.67
C ILE A 103 -3.66 -1.68 -14.85
N ASP A 104 -2.53 -2.31 -14.52
CA ASP A 104 -2.36 -3.76 -14.64
C ASP A 104 -3.31 -4.53 -13.70
N LEU A 105 -3.71 -3.92 -12.58
CA LEU A 105 -4.69 -4.47 -11.64
C LEU A 105 -6.15 -4.21 -12.06
N ASP A 106 -6.36 -3.58 -13.21
CA ASP A 106 -7.69 -3.24 -13.73
C ASP A 106 -8.49 -2.33 -12.79
N LEU A 107 -7.83 -1.32 -12.26
CA LEU A 107 -8.42 -0.39 -11.28
C LEU A 107 -8.84 0.96 -11.87
N LYS A 108 -8.70 1.16 -13.17
CA LYS A 108 -9.15 2.41 -13.79
C LYS A 108 -10.66 2.56 -13.64
N GLY A 109 -11.10 3.74 -13.22
CA GLY A 109 -12.51 4.02 -12.98
C GLY A 109 -13.06 3.47 -11.68
N LYS A 110 -12.22 2.84 -10.88
CA LYS A 110 -12.65 2.20 -9.61
C LYS A 110 -12.47 3.13 -8.43
N ASN A 111 -13.01 2.70 -7.29
CA ASN A 111 -12.93 3.44 -6.02
C ASN A 111 -11.66 3.03 -5.29
N ILE A 112 -10.77 4.00 -5.07
CA ILE A 112 -9.45 3.76 -4.49
C ILE A 112 -9.31 4.58 -3.21
N GLY A 113 -9.12 3.89 -2.08
CA GLY A 113 -8.79 4.53 -0.81
C GLY A 113 -7.29 4.76 -0.70
N ILE A 114 -6.89 5.89 -0.13
CA ILE A 114 -5.48 6.25 0.00
C ILE A 114 -5.21 6.72 1.42
N GLU A 115 -4.13 6.24 2.00
CA GLU A 115 -3.63 6.73 3.30
C GLU A 115 -2.84 8.03 3.09
N TYR A 116 -3.55 9.14 2.94
CA TYR A 116 -2.92 10.45 2.71
C TYR A 116 -2.20 11.00 3.94
N ASP A 117 -2.73 10.75 5.14
CA ASP A 117 -2.14 11.23 6.40
C ASP A 117 -1.06 10.25 6.85
N SER A 118 0.09 10.35 6.24
CA SER A 118 1.19 9.40 6.42
C SER A 118 2.53 10.11 6.34
N TYR A 119 3.44 9.74 7.21
CA TYR A 119 4.84 10.17 7.10
C TYR A 119 5.50 9.64 5.82
N GLY A 120 4.96 8.58 5.23
CA GLY A 120 5.41 8.04 3.95
C GLY A 120 5.04 8.89 2.74
N LEU A 121 4.16 9.88 2.91
CA LEU A 121 3.77 10.80 1.84
C LEU A 121 4.14 12.22 2.23
N THR A 122 5.22 12.75 1.62
CA THR A 122 5.51 14.18 1.72
C THR A 122 4.47 14.97 0.94
N GLY A 123 4.36 16.27 1.21
CA GLY A 123 3.48 17.13 0.42
C GLY A 123 3.78 17.04 -1.07
N ARG A 124 5.08 17.04 -1.44
CA ARG A 124 5.50 16.92 -2.84
C ARG A 124 5.03 15.59 -3.46
N ASN A 125 5.23 14.48 -2.75
CA ASN A 125 4.83 13.16 -3.25
C ASN A 125 3.31 13.04 -3.36
N THR A 126 2.56 13.66 -2.46
CA THR A 126 1.10 13.71 -2.55
C THR A 126 0.64 14.46 -3.79
N LEU A 127 1.25 15.62 -4.08
CA LEU A 127 0.92 16.39 -5.28
C LEU A 127 1.23 15.60 -6.56
N LYS A 128 2.37 14.92 -6.60
CA LYS A 128 2.75 14.07 -7.74
C LYS A 128 1.81 12.89 -7.89
N LEU A 129 1.43 12.25 -6.79
CA LEU A 129 0.49 11.13 -6.80
C LEU A 129 -0.87 11.57 -7.36
N ASN A 130 -1.41 12.67 -6.86
CA ASN A 130 -2.69 13.19 -7.33
C ASN A 130 -2.63 13.60 -8.80
N SER A 131 -1.50 14.15 -9.24
CA SER A 131 -1.29 14.50 -10.64
C SER A 131 -1.27 13.25 -11.53
N SER A 132 -0.54 12.22 -11.13
CA SER A 132 -0.47 10.95 -11.88
C SER A 132 -1.82 10.26 -11.95
N LEU A 133 -2.61 10.32 -10.89
CA LEU A 133 -3.91 9.65 -10.81
C LEU A 133 -5.10 10.54 -11.18
N LYS A 134 -4.85 11.74 -11.71
CA LYS A 134 -5.91 12.61 -12.18
C LYS A 134 -6.76 11.90 -13.23
N ASP A 135 -8.08 11.91 -13.03
CA ASP A 135 -9.06 11.27 -13.92
C ASP A 135 -8.86 9.76 -14.08
N PHE A 136 -8.06 9.14 -13.20
CA PHE A 136 -7.83 7.69 -13.24
C PHE A 136 -8.97 6.92 -12.58
N GLY A 137 -9.40 7.36 -11.41
CA GLY A 137 -10.46 6.71 -10.63
C GLY A 137 -10.98 7.64 -9.55
N ASN A 138 -11.83 7.10 -8.69
CA ASN A 138 -12.40 7.86 -7.57
C ASN A 138 -11.48 7.70 -6.36
N LEU A 139 -10.72 8.74 -6.04
CA LEU A 139 -9.77 8.73 -4.93
C LEU A 139 -10.44 9.25 -3.66
N ASP A 140 -10.22 8.60 -2.54
CA ASP A 140 -10.80 8.98 -1.26
C ASP A 140 -9.77 8.79 -0.14
N ASP A 141 -9.77 9.71 0.83
CA ASP A 141 -8.88 9.61 1.98
C ASP A 141 -9.38 8.52 2.92
N LYS A 142 -8.60 7.46 3.08
CA LYS A 142 -8.86 6.33 3.97
C LYS A 142 -7.73 6.13 4.97
N SER A 143 -7.12 7.22 5.39
CA SER A 143 -6.01 7.23 6.35
C SER A 143 -6.34 6.48 7.65
N GLU A 144 -7.61 6.45 8.03
CA GLU A 144 -8.03 5.87 9.31
C GLU A 144 -8.55 4.43 9.21
N LEU A 145 -8.69 3.86 8.01
CA LEU A 145 -9.29 2.53 7.85
C LEU A 145 -8.52 1.46 8.63
N ILE A 146 -7.23 1.33 8.35
CA ILE A 146 -6.36 0.34 9.04
C ILE A 146 -6.17 0.74 10.51
N SER A 147 -5.95 2.02 10.79
CA SER A 147 -5.77 2.52 12.16
C SER A 147 -6.95 2.14 13.05
N HIS A 148 -8.16 2.25 12.51
CA HIS A 148 -9.38 1.87 13.23
C HIS A 148 -9.40 0.37 13.57
N LEU A 149 -9.03 -0.46 12.61
CA LEU A 149 -9.01 -1.92 12.80
C LEU A 149 -7.93 -2.37 13.79
N ARG A 150 -6.80 -1.64 13.84
CA ARG A 150 -5.70 -1.98 14.76
C ARG A 150 -6.05 -1.82 16.23
N VAL A 151 -6.99 -0.95 16.58
CA VAL A 151 -7.38 -0.71 17.98
C VAL A 151 -8.53 -1.61 18.44
N ILE A 152 -9.17 -2.33 17.52
CA ILE A 152 -10.22 -3.30 17.84
C ILE A 152 -9.56 -4.63 18.18
N LYS A 153 -9.72 -5.08 19.41
CA LYS A 153 -9.19 -6.38 19.88
C LYS A 153 -10.29 -7.43 19.92
#